data_5a792a8426de01ea85fe419e84625233
#
_entry.id   5a792a8426de01ea85fe419e84625233
#
_cell.length_a   1.000
_cell.length_b   1.000
_cell.length_c   1.000
_cell.angle_alpha   90.00
_cell.angle_beta   90.00
_cell.angle_gamma   90.00
#
_symmetry.space_group_name_H-M   'P 1'
#
loop_
_entity.id
_entity.type
_entity.pdbx_description
1 polymer ?
#
loop_
_entity_poly.entity_id
_entity_poly.type
_entity_poly.pdbx_seq_one_letter_code
_entity_poly.pdbx_strand_id
1 'polypeptide(L)'
;MLQGIRPVFKFNVVFVSIYLIKRGENMFKKIITAALATLMICWCLPMNVYAQETTANAEQALRGPVCPFDRYTVVVSKNYKTTWGPTFQAKNTTSTMQSMSISTTRTVSSSFNTTVAFEINDIIASVGVTAEVGINASYSENVVININAPAYSTVYAHSGSKTVYGTAELRQLNTDCSVDVIKRYSYSYTYDVATDWWQ
;
A
#
# COMPACT_ATOMS: atom_id res chain seq x y z
N MET A 1 26.51 -35.94 16.44
CA MET A 1 26.70 -34.88 17.44
C MET A 1 27.68 -33.86 16.87
N LEU A 2 27.18 -32.89 16.10
CA LEU A 2 27.98 -31.78 15.61
C LEU A 2 27.03 -30.56 15.54
N GLN A 3 27.29 -29.60 16.45
CA GLN A 3 26.55 -28.36 16.59
C GLN A 3 26.87 -27.44 15.42
N GLY A 4 25.83 -26.98 14.72
CA GLY A 4 25.91 -25.99 13.66
C GLY A 4 26.11 -24.60 14.24
N ILE A 5 27.17 -23.96 13.82
CA ILE A 5 27.48 -22.56 14.07
C ILE A 5 26.67 -21.72 13.08
N ARG A 6 25.75 -20.92 13.59
CA ARG A 6 25.04 -19.88 12.78
C ARG A 6 25.90 -18.60 12.76
N PRO A 7 26.24 -18.03 11.61
CA PRO A 7 26.80 -16.70 11.58
C PRO A 7 25.69 -15.66 11.75
N VAL A 8 25.74 -14.96 12.88
CA VAL A 8 24.93 -13.75 13.12
C VAL A 8 25.69 -12.58 12.50
N PHE A 9 25.34 -12.19 11.28
CA PHE A 9 25.75 -10.89 10.72
C PHE A 9 24.57 -9.92 10.79
N LYS A 10 24.46 -9.19 11.91
CA LYS A 10 23.66 -7.96 11.97
C LYS A 10 24.58 -6.79 11.56
N PHE A 11 24.40 -6.32 10.35
CA PHE A 11 25.05 -5.09 9.89
C PHE A 11 24.35 -3.88 10.52
N ASN A 12 25.04 -3.21 11.44
CA ASN A 12 24.69 -1.89 11.96
C ASN A 12 25.06 -0.80 10.94
N VAL A 13 24.36 -0.70 9.82
CA VAL A 13 24.55 0.38 8.83
C VAL A 13 23.78 1.66 9.22
N VAL A 14 22.86 1.56 10.17
CA VAL A 14 21.95 2.68 10.54
C VAL A 14 22.61 3.73 11.42
N PHE A 15 23.70 3.42 12.12
CA PHE A 15 24.30 4.36 13.10
C PHE A 15 25.24 5.42 12.51
N VAL A 16 25.73 5.25 11.29
CA VAL A 16 26.65 6.21 10.67
C VAL A 16 25.92 7.40 10.04
N SER A 17 24.68 7.24 9.62
CA SER A 17 23.91 8.31 8.95
C SER A 17 23.37 9.38 9.91
N ILE A 18 23.17 9.08 11.18
CA ILE A 18 22.53 10.02 12.13
C ILE A 18 23.54 11.01 12.74
N TYR A 19 24.83 10.67 12.77
CA TYR A 19 25.86 11.54 13.37
C TYR A 19 26.33 12.69 12.46
N LEU A 20 26.05 12.62 11.16
CA LEU A 20 26.51 13.61 10.15
C LEU A 20 25.54 14.77 9.91
N ILE A 21 24.32 14.74 10.47
CA ILE A 21 23.31 15.79 10.27
C ILE A 21 23.47 16.98 11.23
N LYS A 22 24.30 16.88 12.25
CA LYS A 22 24.37 17.87 13.36
C LYS A 22 25.41 18.99 13.22
N ARG A 23 26.16 19.04 12.11
CA ARG A 23 27.14 20.12 11.89
C ARG A 23 27.05 20.64 10.46
N GLY A 24 26.48 21.83 10.30
CA GLY A 24 26.20 22.53 9.04
C GLY A 24 27.42 22.92 8.19
N GLU A 25 28.15 21.95 7.69
CA GLU A 25 29.22 22.15 6.71
C GLU A 25 28.90 21.42 5.40
N ASN A 26 29.14 22.10 4.30
CA ASN A 26 28.89 21.74 2.88
C ASN A 26 28.62 20.27 2.58
N MET A 27 27.34 19.93 2.38
CA MET A 27 26.83 18.56 2.15
C MET A 27 27.51 17.85 0.98
N PHE A 28 27.87 18.57 -0.10
CA PHE A 28 28.47 17.98 -1.30
C PHE A 28 29.86 17.37 -1.07
N LYS A 29 30.71 18.00 -0.28
CA LYS A 29 32.07 17.47 -0.02
C LYS A 29 32.03 16.20 0.83
N LYS A 30 31.07 16.07 1.74
CA LYS A 30 30.93 14.90 2.64
C LYS A 30 30.34 13.68 1.95
N ILE A 31 29.45 13.89 0.99
CA ILE A 31 28.89 12.79 0.17
C ILE A 31 29.97 12.17 -0.71
N ILE A 32 30.83 12.98 -1.31
CA ILE A 32 31.94 12.49 -2.16
C ILE A 32 32.96 11.71 -1.31
N THR A 33 33.26 12.18 -0.11
CA THR A 33 34.24 11.49 0.78
C THR A 33 33.69 10.15 1.30
N ALA A 34 32.40 10.06 1.61
CA ALA A 34 31.77 8.82 2.02
C ALA A 34 31.67 7.80 0.88
N ALA A 35 31.38 8.25 -0.34
CA ALA A 35 31.34 7.39 -1.52
C ALA A 35 32.73 6.84 -1.91
N LEU A 36 33.78 7.65 -1.77
CA LEU A 36 35.17 7.21 -2.01
C LEU A 36 35.65 6.21 -0.96
N ALA A 37 35.28 6.37 0.31
CA ALA A 37 35.64 5.44 1.38
C ALA A 37 34.99 4.06 1.20
N THR A 38 33.74 4.01 0.75
CA THR A 38 33.05 2.75 0.43
C THR A 38 33.60 2.03 -0.78
N LEU A 39 34.08 2.76 -1.79
CA LEU A 39 34.72 2.16 -2.96
C LEU A 39 36.09 1.56 -2.63
N MET A 40 36.89 2.18 -1.75
CA MET A 40 38.20 1.64 -1.34
C MET A 40 38.08 0.38 -0.48
N ILE A 41 37.04 0.21 0.32
CA ILE A 41 36.82 -0.99 1.13
C ILE A 41 36.46 -2.20 0.26
N CYS A 42 35.79 -2.00 -0.88
CA CYS A 42 35.47 -3.09 -1.81
C CYS A 42 36.66 -3.69 -2.53
N TRP A 43 37.80 -2.95 -2.64
CA TRP A 43 38.97 -3.42 -3.37
C TRP A 43 39.98 -4.17 -2.48
N CYS A 44 39.83 -4.14 -1.17
CA CYS A 44 40.74 -4.77 -0.20
C CYS A 44 40.24 -6.13 0.35
N LEU A 45 39.10 -6.63 -0.11
CA LEU A 45 38.69 -7.98 0.29
C LEU A 45 39.44 -8.99 -0.57
N PRO A 46 40.25 -9.88 0.02
CA PRO A 46 40.85 -10.97 -0.73
C PRO A 46 39.71 -11.83 -1.28
N MET A 47 39.59 -11.87 -2.61
CA MET A 47 38.76 -12.91 -3.25
C MET A 47 39.39 -14.26 -2.96
N ASN A 48 39.06 -14.87 -1.82
CA ASN A 48 39.22 -16.28 -1.68
C ASN A 48 38.16 -16.95 -2.57
N VAL A 49 38.48 -17.11 -3.83
CA VAL A 49 37.81 -18.02 -4.71
C VAL A 49 38.16 -19.42 -4.18
N TYR A 50 37.33 -19.89 -3.25
CA TYR A 50 37.30 -21.31 -3.00
C TYR A 50 36.72 -21.95 -4.27
N ALA A 51 37.60 -22.52 -5.10
CA ALA A 51 37.19 -23.53 -6.04
C ALA A 51 36.63 -24.68 -5.18
N GLN A 52 35.35 -24.60 -4.90
CA GLN A 52 34.60 -25.72 -4.34
C GLN A 52 34.54 -26.74 -5.47
N GLU A 53 35.37 -27.78 -5.33
CA GLU A 53 35.25 -28.99 -6.18
C GLU A 53 33.79 -29.39 -6.16
N THR A 54 33.12 -29.16 -7.27
CA THR A 54 31.79 -29.65 -7.54
C THR A 54 31.92 -31.16 -7.76
N THR A 55 32.02 -31.92 -6.67
CA THR A 55 31.43 -33.24 -6.69
C THR A 55 29.93 -32.98 -6.78
N ALA A 56 29.47 -32.72 -7.99
CA ALA A 56 28.06 -32.70 -8.32
C ALA A 56 27.51 -34.10 -7.93
N ASN A 57 26.88 -34.12 -6.75
CA ASN A 57 26.10 -35.28 -6.35
C ASN A 57 25.05 -35.49 -7.44
N ALA A 58 25.23 -36.51 -8.24
CA ALA A 58 24.29 -36.92 -9.29
C ALA A 58 22.87 -37.17 -8.74
N GLU A 59 22.70 -37.31 -7.43
CA GLU A 59 21.42 -37.38 -6.74
C GLU A 59 20.66 -36.03 -6.72
N GLN A 60 21.33 -34.88 -6.82
CA GLN A 60 20.68 -33.59 -6.83
C GLN A 60 20.06 -33.24 -8.18
N ALA A 61 20.54 -33.87 -9.26
CA ALA A 61 20.01 -33.68 -10.62
C ALA A 61 18.64 -34.37 -10.84
N LEU A 62 18.25 -35.31 -9.96
CA LEU A 62 16.97 -36.01 -9.99
C LEU A 62 15.87 -35.30 -9.15
N ARG A 63 16.25 -34.30 -8.35
CA ARG A 63 15.26 -33.50 -7.63
C ARG A 63 14.87 -32.30 -8.51
N GLY A 64 13.61 -32.29 -8.94
CA GLY A 64 13.03 -31.14 -9.64
C GLY A 64 13.25 -29.83 -8.88
N PRO A 65 12.96 -28.68 -9.48
CA PRO A 65 13.12 -27.38 -8.83
C PRO A 65 12.36 -27.38 -7.50
N VAL A 66 13.03 -27.03 -6.41
CA VAL A 66 12.43 -26.87 -5.09
C VAL A 66 12.08 -25.40 -4.91
N CYS A 67 10.79 -25.09 -4.88
CA CYS A 67 10.32 -23.73 -4.57
C CYS A 67 10.27 -23.50 -3.05
N PRO A 68 10.53 -22.28 -2.58
CA PRO A 68 10.29 -21.95 -1.18
C PRO A 68 8.78 -22.06 -0.89
N PHE A 69 8.43 -22.71 0.21
CA PHE A 69 7.05 -22.68 0.69
C PHE A 69 6.68 -21.26 1.12
N ASP A 70 5.66 -20.70 0.48
CA ASP A 70 5.23 -19.33 0.73
C ASP A 70 3.71 -19.18 0.62
N ARG A 71 3.16 -18.19 1.32
CA ARG A 71 1.74 -17.83 1.23
C ARG A 71 1.64 -16.35 0.86
N TYR A 72 0.80 -16.07 -0.12
CA TYR A 72 0.60 -14.72 -0.61
C TYR A 72 -0.84 -14.49 -1.07
N THR A 73 -1.27 -13.23 -1.00
CA THR A 73 -2.60 -12.81 -1.44
C THR A 73 -2.55 -12.23 -2.84
N VAL A 74 -3.45 -12.68 -3.71
CA VAL A 74 -3.61 -12.18 -5.07
C VAL A 74 -4.99 -11.59 -5.26
N VAL A 75 -5.07 -10.36 -5.75
CA VAL A 75 -6.35 -9.76 -6.17
C VAL A 75 -6.75 -10.34 -7.52
N VAL A 76 -7.86 -11.07 -7.53
CA VAL A 76 -8.41 -11.72 -8.74
C VAL A 76 -9.28 -10.76 -9.52
N SER A 77 -10.09 -9.96 -8.83
CA SER A 77 -10.93 -8.94 -9.46
C SER A 77 -10.93 -7.65 -8.65
N LYS A 78 -11.00 -6.51 -9.37
CA LYS A 78 -10.98 -5.18 -8.79
C LYS A 78 -11.89 -4.29 -9.61
N ASN A 79 -12.94 -3.78 -8.99
CA ASN A 79 -13.92 -2.91 -9.61
C ASN A 79 -14.12 -1.66 -8.76
N TYR A 80 -14.57 -0.59 -9.37
CA TYR A 80 -14.81 0.69 -8.73
C TYR A 80 -16.24 1.12 -8.95
N LYS A 81 -16.84 1.76 -7.95
CA LYS A 81 -18.11 2.44 -8.09
C LYS A 81 -18.13 3.72 -7.26
N THR A 82 -18.87 4.72 -7.72
CA THR A 82 -19.25 5.88 -6.93
C THR A 82 -20.72 5.73 -6.55
N THR A 83 -21.01 5.85 -5.26
CA THR A 83 -22.38 5.88 -4.75
C THR A 83 -22.64 7.29 -4.24
N TRP A 84 -23.57 8.00 -4.90
CA TRP A 84 -23.95 9.35 -4.56
C TRP A 84 -24.98 9.38 -3.44
N GLY A 85 -24.82 10.33 -2.54
CA GLY A 85 -25.80 10.67 -1.50
C GLY A 85 -26.91 11.59 -2.00
N PRO A 86 -27.73 12.14 -1.11
CA PRO A 86 -28.77 13.08 -1.46
C PRO A 86 -28.20 14.36 -2.06
N THR A 87 -28.97 14.99 -2.96
CA THR A 87 -28.68 16.29 -3.53
C THR A 87 -29.22 17.39 -2.63
N PHE A 88 -28.43 18.39 -2.36
CA PHE A 88 -28.77 19.58 -1.61
C PHE A 88 -28.69 20.81 -2.53
N GLN A 89 -29.44 21.85 -2.19
CA GLN A 89 -29.42 23.08 -2.97
C GLN A 89 -29.16 24.31 -2.07
N ALA A 90 -28.52 25.31 -2.64
CA ALA A 90 -28.38 26.63 -2.06
C ALA A 90 -28.66 27.71 -3.12
N LYS A 91 -29.29 28.81 -2.73
CA LYS A 91 -29.69 29.86 -3.65
C LYS A 91 -28.96 31.17 -3.32
N ASN A 92 -28.25 31.72 -4.31
CA ASN A 92 -27.72 33.07 -4.24
C ASN A 92 -28.81 34.07 -4.72
N THR A 93 -29.30 34.91 -3.82
CA THR A 93 -30.31 35.92 -4.13
C THR A 93 -29.70 37.31 -4.35
N THR A 94 -28.38 37.45 -4.35
CA THR A 94 -27.68 38.72 -4.51
C THR A 94 -27.26 38.95 -5.95
N SER A 95 -26.96 40.20 -6.30
CA SER A 95 -26.45 40.59 -7.62
C SER A 95 -24.96 40.29 -7.84
N THR A 96 -24.28 39.74 -6.83
CA THR A 96 -22.85 39.41 -6.88
C THR A 96 -22.61 37.91 -6.64
N MET A 97 -21.49 37.42 -7.08
CA MET A 97 -21.02 36.09 -6.75
C MET A 97 -20.85 35.93 -5.24
N GLN A 98 -21.35 34.86 -4.68
CA GLN A 98 -21.27 34.55 -3.25
C GLN A 98 -20.56 33.23 -3.03
N SER A 99 -19.66 33.21 -2.04
CA SER A 99 -19.14 31.94 -1.54
C SER A 99 -20.16 31.29 -0.61
N MET A 100 -20.58 30.09 -0.92
CA MET A 100 -21.60 29.33 -0.18
C MET A 100 -21.04 27.99 0.22
N SER A 101 -21.48 27.47 1.38
CA SER A 101 -21.13 26.13 1.85
C SER A 101 -22.38 25.26 1.90
N ILE A 102 -22.33 24.13 1.22
CA ILE A 102 -23.39 23.12 1.27
C ILE A 102 -22.88 21.94 2.11
N SER A 103 -23.60 21.61 3.19
CA SER A 103 -23.32 20.42 3.99
C SER A 103 -24.12 19.25 3.44
N THR A 104 -23.43 18.17 3.11
CA THR A 104 -24.02 16.94 2.59
C THR A 104 -23.52 15.73 3.41
N THR A 105 -24.04 14.56 3.16
CA THR A 105 -23.63 13.34 3.84
C THR A 105 -23.14 12.29 2.86
N ARG A 106 -22.13 11.51 3.29
CA ARG A 106 -21.70 10.30 2.59
C ARG A 106 -21.72 9.10 3.51
N THR A 107 -21.80 7.91 2.94
CA THR A 107 -21.61 6.65 3.67
C THR A 107 -20.20 6.15 3.42
N VAL A 108 -19.50 5.86 4.52
CA VAL A 108 -18.19 5.21 4.53
C VAL A 108 -18.39 3.78 5.02
N SER A 109 -17.91 2.81 4.27
CA SER A 109 -18.15 1.40 4.61
C SER A 109 -16.99 0.49 4.22
N SER A 110 -16.84 -0.60 4.96
CA SER A 110 -16.00 -1.73 4.56
C SER A 110 -16.74 -3.05 4.82
N SER A 111 -16.45 -4.03 3.99
CA SER A 111 -16.97 -5.39 4.13
C SER A 111 -15.92 -6.37 3.60
N PHE A 112 -15.48 -7.27 4.47
CA PHE A 112 -14.56 -8.34 4.14
C PHE A 112 -15.14 -9.65 4.64
N ASN A 113 -15.07 -10.71 3.84
CA ASN A 113 -15.50 -12.04 4.30
C ASN A 113 -14.44 -12.77 5.13
N THR A 114 -13.51 -12.01 5.70
CA THR A 114 -12.55 -12.45 6.71
C THR A 114 -12.45 -11.37 7.80
N THR A 115 -12.11 -11.80 9.02
CA THR A 115 -11.82 -10.90 10.16
C THR A 115 -10.34 -10.89 10.50
N VAL A 116 -9.51 -11.63 9.76
CA VAL A 116 -8.07 -11.71 10.02
C VAL A 116 -7.38 -10.45 9.49
N ALA A 117 -6.86 -9.65 10.40
CA ALA A 117 -6.34 -8.31 10.08
C ALA A 117 -5.20 -8.33 9.04
N PHE A 118 -4.29 -9.31 9.09
CA PHE A 118 -3.20 -9.37 8.11
C PHE A 118 -3.72 -9.68 6.70
N GLU A 119 -4.73 -10.57 6.55
CA GLU A 119 -5.35 -10.88 5.26
C GLU A 119 -6.04 -9.66 4.65
N ILE A 120 -6.69 -8.84 5.49
CA ILE A 120 -7.32 -7.59 5.07
C ILE A 120 -6.27 -6.58 4.62
N ASN A 121 -5.19 -6.43 5.38
CA ASN A 121 -4.09 -5.53 5.03
C ASN A 121 -3.41 -5.94 3.72
N ASP A 122 -3.23 -7.23 3.49
CA ASP A 122 -2.70 -7.76 2.23
C ASP A 122 -3.61 -7.43 1.04
N ILE A 123 -4.94 -7.58 1.21
CA ILE A 123 -5.91 -7.21 0.18
C ILE A 123 -5.82 -5.72 -0.13
N ILE A 124 -5.83 -4.86 0.89
CA ILE A 124 -5.73 -3.41 0.75
C ILE A 124 -4.43 -3.01 0.05
N ALA A 125 -3.30 -3.55 0.47
CA ALA A 125 -2.00 -3.29 -0.14
C ALA A 125 -1.95 -3.73 -1.61
N SER A 126 -2.51 -4.91 -1.93
CA SER A 126 -2.55 -5.44 -3.30
C SER A 126 -3.49 -4.65 -4.22
N VAL A 127 -4.52 -4.03 -3.66
CA VAL A 127 -5.42 -3.13 -4.41
C VAL A 127 -4.78 -1.75 -4.64
N GLY A 128 -3.84 -1.34 -3.80
CA GLY A 128 -3.09 -0.08 -3.93
C GLY A 128 -3.85 1.15 -3.46
N VAL A 129 -4.79 0.99 -2.53
CA VAL A 129 -5.55 2.08 -1.89
C VAL A 129 -5.63 1.86 -0.38
N THR A 130 -5.90 2.90 0.38
CA THR A 130 -6.00 2.85 1.83
C THR A 130 -7.47 2.73 2.25
N ALA A 131 -7.77 1.84 3.20
CA ALA A 131 -9.11 1.76 3.80
C ALA A 131 -9.30 2.94 4.77
N GLU A 132 -10.44 3.63 4.65
CA GLU A 132 -10.79 4.77 5.51
C GLU A 132 -11.56 4.37 6.76
N VAL A 133 -12.01 3.15 6.82
CA VAL A 133 -12.90 2.66 7.88
C VAL A 133 -12.41 1.33 8.44
N GLY A 134 -12.79 1.04 9.68
CA GLY A 134 -12.48 -0.23 10.33
C GLY A 134 -13.08 -1.44 9.60
N ILE A 135 -12.68 -2.62 10.02
CA ILE A 135 -13.10 -3.90 9.44
C ILE A 135 -14.60 -4.10 9.62
N ASN A 136 -15.31 -4.39 8.51
CA ASN A 136 -16.77 -4.67 8.52
C ASN A 136 -17.57 -3.58 9.23
N ALA A 137 -17.20 -2.33 9.04
CA ALA A 137 -17.86 -1.17 9.61
C ALA A 137 -18.60 -0.36 8.54
N SER A 138 -19.60 0.42 8.99
CA SER A 138 -20.28 1.41 8.14
C SER A 138 -20.76 2.55 9.03
N TYR A 139 -20.52 3.77 8.58
CA TYR A 139 -21.02 4.98 9.24
C TYR A 139 -21.26 6.09 8.20
N SER A 140 -21.99 7.12 8.63
CA SER A 140 -22.20 8.32 7.81
C SER A 140 -21.39 9.47 8.38
N GLU A 141 -20.79 10.25 7.50
CA GLU A 141 -20.09 11.48 7.88
C GLU A 141 -20.56 12.67 7.06
N ASN A 142 -20.39 13.86 7.61
CA ASN A 142 -20.72 15.11 6.92
C ASN A 142 -19.55 15.60 6.10
N VAL A 143 -19.85 16.03 4.87
CA VAL A 143 -18.92 16.64 3.93
C VAL A 143 -19.39 18.04 3.62
N VAL A 144 -18.50 19.02 3.74
CA VAL A 144 -18.78 20.43 3.40
C VAL A 144 -18.20 20.72 2.02
N ILE A 145 -19.05 21.17 1.10
CA ILE A 145 -18.68 21.57 -0.25
C ILE A 145 -18.75 23.08 -0.34
N ASN A 146 -17.61 23.74 -0.58
CA ASN A 146 -17.56 25.19 -0.76
C ASN A 146 -17.70 25.53 -2.25
N ILE A 147 -18.64 26.39 -2.59
CA ILE A 147 -19.04 26.72 -3.95
C ILE A 147 -19.09 28.24 -4.10
N ASN A 148 -18.60 28.75 -5.23
CA ASN A 148 -18.80 30.13 -5.62
C ASN A 148 -20.06 30.24 -6.49
N ALA A 149 -21.20 30.57 -5.87
CA ALA A 149 -22.48 30.67 -6.55
C ALA A 149 -22.59 31.97 -7.34
N PRO A 150 -22.86 31.95 -8.66
CA PRO A 150 -23.10 33.16 -9.44
C PRO A 150 -24.28 33.99 -8.92
N ALA A 151 -24.37 35.24 -9.36
CA ALA A 151 -25.47 36.15 -9.00
C ALA A 151 -26.83 35.51 -9.41
N TYR A 152 -27.81 35.61 -8.52
CA TYR A 152 -29.19 35.17 -8.74
C TYR A 152 -29.32 33.68 -9.18
N SER A 153 -28.38 32.83 -8.83
CA SER A 153 -28.36 31.41 -9.22
C SER A 153 -28.76 30.46 -8.09
N THR A 154 -29.23 29.30 -8.48
CA THR A 154 -29.37 28.15 -7.57
C THR A 154 -28.28 27.14 -7.90
N VAL A 155 -27.53 26.74 -6.89
CA VAL A 155 -26.49 25.72 -7.01
C VAL A 155 -26.90 24.46 -6.28
N TYR A 156 -26.55 23.32 -6.85
CA TYR A 156 -26.82 22.00 -6.32
C TYR A 156 -25.50 21.33 -6.00
N ALA A 157 -25.49 20.51 -4.96
CA ALA A 157 -24.32 19.71 -4.61
C ALA A 157 -24.72 18.39 -4.00
N HIS A 158 -23.90 17.40 -4.22
CA HIS A 158 -23.96 16.12 -3.51
C HIS A 158 -22.55 15.62 -3.19
N SER A 159 -22.44 14.81 -2.15
CA SER A 159 -21.25 14.03 -1.88
C SER A 159 -21.55 12.55 -2.08
N GLY A 160 -20.51 11.77 -2.30
CA GLY A 160 -20.63 10.35 -2.47
C GLY A 160 -19.38 9.62 -1.98
N SER A 161 -19.45 8.31 -1.99
CA SER A 161 -18.38 7.42 -1.59
C SER A 161 -17.81 6.73 -2.81
N LYS A 162 -16.48 6.81 -2.99
CA LYS A 162 -15.75 5.98 -3.95
C LYS A 162 -15.40 4.66 -3.27
N THR A 163 -15.92 3.58 -3.81
CA THR A 163 -15.77 2.24 -3.27
C THR A 163 -15.03 1.35 -4.25
N VAL A 164 -14.06 0.59 -3.76
CA VAL A 164 -13.45 -0.52 -4.47
C VAL A 164 -14.05 -1.82 -3.95
N TYR A 165 -14.29 -2.78 -4.84
CA TYR A 165 -14.84 -4.09 -4.48
C TYR A 165 -14.34 -5.16 -5.44
N GLY A 166 -14.30 -6.40 -4.96
CA GLY A 166 -13.86 -7.52 -5.78
C GLY A 166 -13.63 -8.81 -5.00
N THR A 167 -12.74 -9.62 -5.55
CA THR A 167 -12.32 -10.90 -4.95
C THR A 167 -10.80 -10.98 -4.88
N ALA A 168 -10.31 -11.60 -3.82
CA ALA A 168 -8.90 -11.95 -3.63
C ALA A 168 -8.77 -13.42 -3.26
N GLU A 169 -7.62 -13.99 -3.51
CA GLU A 169 -7.29 -15.38 -3.17
C GLU A 169 -6.03 -15.41 -2.31
N LEU A 170 -6.10 -16.15 -1.22
CA LEU A 170 -4.91 -16.61 -0.51
C LEU A 170 -4.40 -17.85 -1.24
N ARG A 171 -3.20 -17.77 -1.76
CA ARG A 171 -2.51 -18.82 -2.48
C ARG A 171 -1.31 -19.32 -1.69
N GLN A 172 -1.00 -20.59 -1.87
CA GLN A 172 0.17 -21.24 -1.30
C GLN A 172 1.05 -21.77 -2.43
N LEU A 173 2.31 -21.36 -2.41
CA LEU A 173 3.34 -21.95 -3.25
C LEU A 173 3.92 -23.16 -2.50
N ASN A 174 3.82 -24.33 -3.08
CA ASN A 174 4.33 -25.56 -2.52
C ASN A 174 5.80 -25.80 -2.92
N THR A 175 6.46 -26.72 -2.24
CA THR A 175 7.87 -27.05 -2.50
C THR A 175 8.12 -27.71 -3.87
N ASP A 176 7.09 -28.26 -4.50
CA ASP A 176 7.09 -28.79 -5.87
C ASP A 176 6.79 -27.72 -6.93
N CYS A 177 6.72 -26.44 -6.53
CA CYS A 177 6.37 -25.29 -7.35
C CYS A 177 4.92 -25.25 -7.85
N SER A 178 4.05 -26.12 -7.34
CA SER A 178 2.60 -26.00 -7.56
C SER A 178 2.01 -24.86 -6.74
N VAL A 179 0.89 -24.32 -7.20
CA VAL A 179 0.17 -23.24 -6.52
C VAL A 179 -1.24 -23.69 -6.19
N ASP A 180 -1.56 -23.71 -4.91
CA ASP A 180 -2.91 -24.02 -4.42
C ASP A 180 -3.66 -22.75 -4.00
N VAL A 181 -4.96 -22.72 -4.30
CA VAL A 181 -5.86 -21.69 -3.75
C VAL A 181 -6.41 -22.17 -2.43
N ILE A 182 -5.90 -21.58 -1.34
CA ILE A 182 -6.30 -21.94 0.03
C ILE A 182 -7.68 -21.39 0.34
N LYS A 183 -7.94 -20.12 -0.05
CA LYS A 183 -9.17 -19.45 0.30
C LYS A 183 -9.48 -18.32 -0.67
N ARG A 184 -10.78 -18.05 -0.86
CA ARG A 184 -11.28 -16.89 -1.61
C ARG A 184 -11.96 -15.92 -0.66
N TYR A 185 -11.70 -14.63 -0.88
CA TYR A 185 -12.25 -13.51 -0.13
C TYR A 185 -13.03 -12.61 -1.08
N SER A 186 -14.21 -12.17 -0.66
CA SER A 186 -14.86 -11.01 -1.24
C SER A 186 -14.56 -9.80 -0.36
N TYR A 187 -14.36 -8.64 -0.98
CA TYR A 187 -14.07 -7.41 -0.27
C TYR A 187 -14.78 -6.21 -0.91
N SER A 188 -15.09 -5.25 -0.08
CA SER A 188 -15.58 -3.94 -0.49
C SER A 188 -15.20 -2.92 0.57
N TYR A 189 -14.64 -1.78 0.20
CA TYR A 189 -14.37 -0.69 1.14
C TYR A 189 -14.32 0.67 0.46
N THR A 190 -14.70 1.70 1.21
CA THR A 190 -14.58 3.09 0.80
C THR A 190 -13.12 3.52 0.93
N TYR A 191 -12.58 4.14 -0.11
CA TYR A 191 -11.21 4.60 -0.14
C TYR A 191 -11.07 6.11 -0.35
N ASP A 192 -12.15 6.79 -0.80
CA ASP A 192 -12.12 8.21 -1.09
C ASP A 192 -13.54 8.82 -1.07
N VAL A 193 -13.62 10.13 -1.04
CA VAL A 193 -14.85 10.91 -1.20
C VAL A 193 -15.03 11.32 -2.66
N ALA A 194 -16.26 11.36 -3.12
CA ALA A 194 -16.64 12.03 -4.35
C ALA A 194 -17.47 13.26 -4.00
N THR A 195 -17.19 14.38 -4.63
CA THR A 195 -18.02 15.59 -4.53
C THR A 195 -18.29 16.11 -5.92
N ASP A 196 -19.51 16.56 -6.14
CA ASP A 196 -19.90 17.21 -7.38
C ASP A 196 -20.88 18.33 -7.08
N TRP A 197 -20.86 19.37 -7.90
CA TRP A 197 -21.80 20.47 -7.83
C TRP A 197 -22.08 21.03 -9.23
N TRP A 198 -23.29 21.61 -9.40
CA TRP A 198 -23.74 22.19 -10.66
C TRP A 198 -24.74 23.31 -10.43
N GLN A 199 -25.02 24.04 -11.48
CA GLN A 199 -25.95 25.15 -11.53
C GLN A 199 -27.16 24.79 -12.39
#